data_45a00e12cfa1429928c7aa3252728b2f
#
_entry.id   45a00e12cfa1429928c7aa3252728b2f
#
_cell.length_a   1.000
_cell.length_b   1.000
_cell.length_c   1.000
_cell.angle_alpha   90.00
_cell.angle_beta   90.00
_cell.angle_gamma   90.00
#
_symmetry.space_group_name_H-M   'P 1'
#
loop_
_entity.id
_entity.type
_entity.pdbx_description
1 polymer ?
#
loop_
_entity_poly.entity_id
_entity_poly.type
_entity_poly.pdbx_seq_one_letter_code
_entity_poly.pdbx_strand_id
1 'polypeptide(L)'
;MNHPDEHGHDGALALLAWYAQRKPVFTGGNTVTLLRGGQALFPAMRDAIEQARHSVWVANYLVSPLGQSSQVMGAMMRAAQRGVAVHLVVDAVGSDNAPASLWQELRAAGVQLAVFRPLHRLWGLSDPGSWRRMHMKLCVVDETLGFVGGINLIDDLYDQQHGWADTPRLDYAVALTGPAVSPVLHTSKAMWTRAQFGRDWRDELMQLAQEPGRMQRLRALWLQARLRLHPSEQARLADAAALSAPMRCAFVLRDNLRQRRTIEQATLQAIHRARERIDLVTPYFYPRKAMRRALGQAASRGVKVRLLLQGKADFRIAAMAAQALYAELQLDGVQIHEYQAAYLHAKVMRVDDEWATVGSSNLDPLSLVLNLEANVIVRDRGFVKSLGQALETDFAQSRHVVPHEPASDGVVARLRRRFVAMVAQAYLRLAGATGRY
;
A
#
# COMPACT_ATOMS: atom_id res chain seq x y z
N MET A 1 2.48 44.45 7.47
CA MET A 1 3.46 43.61 6.76
C MET A 1 3.53 42.29 7.51
N ASN A 2 2.67 41.34 7.18
CA ASN A 2 2.64 40.00 7.80
C ASN A 2 3.50 39.07 6.93
N HIS A 3 4.49 38.41 7.53
CA HIS A 3 5.30 37.39 6.89
C HIS A 3 4.49 36.09 6.71
N PRO A 4 4.26 35.61 5.46
CA PRO A 4 3.54 34.35 5.20
C PRO A 4 4.39 33.07 5.23
N ASP A 5 5.70 33.13 5.52
CA ASP A 5 6.63 32.04 5.17
C ASP A 5 7.06 31.14 6.35
N GLU A 6 6.66 31.41 7.60
CA GLU A 6 7.16 30.61 8.75
C GLU A 6 6.48 29.23 8.88
N HIS A 7 5.21 29.11 8.49
CA HIS A 7 4.49 27.82 8.60
C HIS A 7 4.87 26.77 7.54
N GLY A 8 5.37 27.21 6.38
CA GLY A 8 5.81 26.29 5.32
C GLY A 8 7.15 25.59 5.63
N HIS A 9 8.04 26.23 6.41
CA HIS A 9 9.36 25.70 6.71
C HIS A 9 9.36 24.62 7.79
N ASP A 10 8.53 24.73 8.81
CA ASP A 10 8.43 23.73 9.88
C ASP A 10 7.76 22.43 9.38
N GLY A 11 6.80 22.54 8.48
CA GLY A 11 6.17 21.39 7.82
C GLY A 11 7.15 20.56 6.96
N ALA A 12 8.00 21.23 6.19
CA ALA A 12 8.98 20.54 5.33
C ALA A 12 10.08 19.82 6.14
N LEU A 13 10.50 20.40 7.27
CA LEU A 13 11.50 19.78 8.16
C LEU A 13 10.94 18.57 8.93
N ALA A 14 9.71 18.65 9.42
CA ALA A 14 9.01 17.55 10.06
C ALA A 14 8.83 16.37 9.09
N LEU A 15 8.58 16.67 7.81
CA LEU A 15 8.42 15.72 6.74
C LEU A 15 9.71 14.98 6.39
N LEU A 16 10.82 15.71 6.25
CA LEU A 16 12.13 15.10 6.02
C LEU A 16 12.53 14.20 7.20
N ALA A 17 12.18 14.60 8.43
CA ALA A 17 12.40 13.80 9.64
C ALA A 17 11.57 12.50 9.62
N TRP A 18 10.28 12.54 9.21
CA TRP A 18 9.45 11.35 9.07
C TRP A 18 10.04 10.37 8.03
N TYR A 19 10.35 10.85 6.83
CA TYR A 19 10.89 10.02 5.75
C TYR A 19 12.26 9.42 6.07
N ALA A 20 13.09 10.14 6.86
CA ALA A 20 14.43 9.68 7.24
C ALA A 20 14.43 8.53 8.26
N GLN A 21 13.37 8.34 9.04
CA GLN A 21 13.37 7.45 10.21
C GLN A 21 13.35 5.96 9.90
N ARG A 22 13.08 5.50 8.70
CA ARG A 22 13.04 4.08 8.27
C ARG A 22 12.26 3.14 9.21
N LYS A 23 11.33 3.68 9.98
CA LYS A 23 10.47 2.98 10.95
C LYS A 23 9.11 3.67 11.00
N PRO A 24 8.03 2.97 11.44
CA PRO A 24 6.75 3.62 11.63
C PRO A 24 6.85 4.77 12.64
N VAL A 25 6.35 5.94 12.24
CA VAL A 25 6.21 7.11 13.11
C VAL A 25 4.74 7.21 13.48
N PHE A 26 4.42 6.85 14.72
CA PHE A 26 3.05 6.87 15.22
C PHE A 26 2.68 8.26 15.71
N THR A 27 1.51 8.75 15.28
CA THR A 27 0.85 9.94 15.80
C THR A 27 -0.46 9.54 16.46
N GLY A 28 -0.86 10.23 17.52
CA GLY A 28 -2.20 10.13 18.11
C GLY A 28 -3.13 11.21 17.58
N GLY A 29 -4.40 11.19 18.04
CA GLY A 29 -5.41 12.16 17.61
C GLY A 29 -5.87 12.00 16.17
N ASN A 30 -5.76 10.78 15.62
CA ASN A 30 -6.31 10.44 14.31
C ASN A 30 -7.69 9.82 14.46
N THR A 31 -8.47 9.85 13.37
CA THR A 31 -9.63 8.96 13.20
C THR A 31 -9.38 8.08 11.99
N VAL A 32 -9.53 6.77 12.16
CA VAL A 32 -9.34 5.80 11.07
C VAL A 32 -10.60 4.96 10.96
N THR A 33 -11.23 4.97 9.80
CA THR A 33 -12.44 4.20 9.48
C THR A 33 -12.11 3.12 8.47
N LEU A 34 -12.49 1.87 8.76
CA LEU A 34 -12.34 0.75 7.84
C LEU A 34 -13.35 0.83 6.71
N LEU A 35 -12.89 0.66 5.49
CA LEU A 35 -13.72 0.60 4.27
C LEU A 35 -13.51 -0.76 3.59
N ARG A 36 -14.55 -1.59 3.56
CA ARG A 36 -14.52 -2.92 2.94
C ARG A 36 -15.14 -2.85 1.54
N GLY A 37 -14.31 -3.11 0.52
CA GLY A 37 -14.69 -3.08 -0.89
C GLY A 37 -14.88 -1.67 -1.46
N GLY A 38 -15.00 -1.61 -2.78
CA GLY A 38 -15.30 -0.38 -3.53
C GLY A 38 -16.66 0.19 -3.17
N GLN A 39 -17.62 -0.66 -2.82
CA GLN A 39 -18.95 -0.24 -2.36
C GLN A 39 -18.93 0.65 -1.12
N ALA A 40 -17.91 0.54 -0.26
CA ALA A 40 -17.70 1.46 0.87
C ALA A 40 -16.76 2.62 0.50
N LEU A 41 -15.70 2.34 -0.30
CA LEU A 41 -14.69 3.34 -0.63
C LEU A 41 -15.18 4.37 -1.63
N PHE A 42 -15.81 3.96 -2.74
CA PHE A 42 -16.12 4.89 -3.83
C PHE A 42 -17.17 5.95 -3.46
N PRO A 43 -18.26 5.62 -2.75
CA PRO A 43 -19.16 6.65 -2.23
C PRO A 43 -18.46 7.61 -1.26
N ALA A 44 -17.64 7.10 -0.34
CA ALA A 44 -16.91 7.94 0.61
C ALA A 44 -15.92 8.88 -0.10
N MET A 45 -15.19 8.40 -1.11
CA MET A 45 -14.30 9.23 -1.93
C MET A 45 -15.07 10.24 -2.75
N ARG A 46 -16.15 9.83 -3.45
CA ARG A 46 -17.02 10.71 -4.23
C ARG A 46 -17.52 11.86 -3.38
N ASP A 47 -18.11 11.56 -2.24
CA ASP A 47 -18.75 12.55 -1.37
C ASP A 47 -17.72 13.53 -0.80
N ALA A 48 -16.53 13.04 -0.45
CA ALA A 48 -15.42 13.89 -0.02
C ALA A 48 -14.95 14.82 -1.14
N ILE A 49 -14.78 14.31 -2.38
CA ILE A 49 -14.33 15.09 -3.53
C ILE A 49 -15.41 16.12 -3.96
N GLU A 50 -16.68 15.76 -3.87
CA GLU A 50 -17.78 16.73 -4.12
C GLU A 50 -17.79 17.89 -3.13
N GLN A 51 -17.37 17.66 -1.90
CA GLN A 51 -17.28 18.68 -0.85
C GLN A 51 -15.94 19.43 -0.84
N ALA A 52 -14.97 19.00 -1.66
CA ALA A 52 -13.65 19.61 -1.73
C ALA A 52 -13.72 21.09 -2.11
N ARG A 53 -12.90 21.90 -1.43
CA ARG A 53 -12.83 23.36 -1.59
C ARG A 53 -11.49 23.85 -2.15
N HIS A 54 -10.40 23.11 -1.88
CA HIS A 54 -9.05 23.58 -2.18
C HIS A 54 -8.30 22.63 -3.09
N SER A 55 -8.14 21.37 -2.71
CA SER A 55 -7.31 20.44 -3.48
C SER A 55 -7.73 18.98 -3.32
N VAL A 56 -7.52 18.20 -4.38
CA VAL A 56 -7.66 16.74 -4.40
C VAL A 56 -6.41 16.15 -5.02
N TRP A 57 -5.76 15.24 -4.29
CA TRP A 57 -4.55 14.54 -4.71
C TRP A 57 -4.84 13.04 -4.80
N VAL A 58 -4.79 12.46 -5.98
CA VAL A 58 -5.04 11.02 -6.21
C VAL A 58 -3.81 10.39 -6.84
N ALA A 59 -3.33 9.29 -6.27
CA ALA A 59 -2.32 8.43 -6.86
C ALA A 59 -2.86 7.00 -6.89
N ASN A 60 -3.05 6.43 -8.07
CA ASN A 60 -3.63 5.10 -8.21
C ASN A 60 -2.92 4.29 -9.30
N TYR A 61 -2.75 2.98 -9.04
CA TYR A 61 -2.09 2.09 -9.99
C TYR A 61 -2.95 1.86 -11.24
N LEU A 62 -4.23 1.55 -11.04
CA LEU A 62 -5.15 1.14 -12.09
C LEU A 62 -6.42 1.97 -12.01
N VAL A 63 -6.86 2.49 -13.17
CA VAL A 63 -8.07 3.30 -13.31
C VAL A 63 -8.92 2.72 -14.45
N SER A 64 -10.22 2.57 -14.19
CA SER A 64 -11.22 2.15 -15.17
C SER A 64 -12.47 3.03 -15.07
N PRO A 65 -13.05 3.50 -16.18
CA PRO A 65 -14.27 4.32 -16.16
C PRO A 65 -15.56 3.49 -15.97
N LEU A 66 -15.44 2.21 -15.67
CA LEU A 66 -16.60 1.30 -15.60
C LEU A 66 -17.13 1.18 -14.16
N GLY A 67 -18.44 1.03 -14.04
CA GLY A 67 -19.12 0.74 -12.77
C GLY A 67 -19.00 1.89 -11.74
N GLN A 68 -18.89 1.51 -10.46
CA GLN A 68 -18.92 2.48 -9.36
C GLN A 68 -17.69 3.41 -9.33
N SER A 69 -16.54 2.95 -9.82
CA SER A 69 -15.34 3.79 -9.89
C SER A 69 -15.50 5.02 -10.79
N SER A 70 -16.39 4.96 -11.80
CA SER A 70 -16.73 6.11 -12.67
C SER A 70 -17.28 7.30 -11.88
N GLN A 71 -17.97 7.05 -10.77
CA GLN A 71 -18.52 8.11 -9.92
C GLN A 71 -17.41 8.97 -9.29
N VAL A 72 -16.29 8.34 -8.91
CA VAL A 72 -15.14 9.05 -8.36
C VAL A 72 -14.49 9.94 -9.44
N MET A 73 -14.38 9.46 -10.67
CA MET A 73 -13.85 10.24 -11.78
C MET A 73 -14.77 11.41 -12.13
N GLY A 74 -16.09 11.18 -12.17
CA GLY A 74 -17.08 12.24 -12.33
C GLY A 74 -16.99 13.31 -11.25
N ALA A 75 -16.80 12.92 -10.00
CA ALA A 75 -16.60 13.84 -8.87
C ALA A 75 -15.32 14.67 -9.04
N MET A 76 -14.21 14.05 -9.49
CA MET A 76 -12.95 14.78 -9.78
C MET A 76 -13.16 15.82 -10.89
N MET A 77 -13.87 15.48 -11.96
CA MET A 77 -14.18 16.41 -13.04
C MET A 77 -15.01 17.59 -12.54
N ARG A 78 -16.09 17.32 -11.80
CA ARG A 78 -16.93 18.39 -11.22
C ARG A 78 -16.17 19.26 -10.21
N ALA A 79 -15.30 18.67 -9.39
CA ALA A 79 -14.45 19.43 -8.49
C ALA A 79 -13.51 20.37 -9.23
N ALA A 80 -12.84 19.89 -10.30
CA ALA A 80 -11.98 20.71 -11.15
C ALA A 80 -12.76 21.86 -11.83
N GLN A 81 -13.98 21.59 -12.34
CA GLN A 81 -14.86 22.59 -12.93
C GLN A 81 -15.30 23.67 -11.90
N ARG A 82 -15.36 23.32 -10.61
CA ARG A 82 -15.60 24.29 -9.51
C ARG A 82 -14.35 25.11 -9.14
N GLY A 83 -13.20 24.86 -9.77
CA GLY A 83 -11.93 25.53 -9.47
C GLY A 83 -11.09 24.86 -8.38
N VAL A 84 -11.44 23.65 -7.95
CA VAL A 84 -10.62 22.85 -7.04
C VAL A 84 -9.38 22.35 -7.77
N ALA A 85 -8.21 22.43 -7.15
CA ALA A 85 -6.96 21.92 -7.73
C ALA A 85 -6.92 20.37 -7.66
N VAL A 86 -7.33 19.70 -8.75
CA VAL A 86 -7.40 18.23 -8.80
C VAL A 86 -6.20 17.64 -9.53
N HIS A 87 -5.42 16.80 -8.83
CA HIS A 87 -4.22 16.15 -9.35
C HIS A 87 -4.41 14.63 -9.35
N LEU A 88 -4.29 13.99 -10.50
CA LEU A 88 -4.39 12.55 -10.68
C LEU A 88 -3.07 11.99 -11.23
N VAL A 89 -2.45 11.08 -10.48
CA VAL A 89 -1.30 10.30 -10.96
C VAL A 89 -1.74 8.86 -11.19
N VAL A 90 -1.45 8.33 -12.38
CA VAL A 90 -1.72 6.94 -12.73
C VAL A 90 -0.43 6.23 -13.12
N ASP A 91 -0.36 4.91 -12.89
CA ASP A 91 0.77 4.11 -13.39
C ASP A 91 0.56 3.78 -14.87
N ALA A 92 1.61 3.89 -15.69
CA ALA A 92 1.52 3.65 -17.12
C ALA A 92 1.11 2.21 -17.47
N VAL A 93 1.54 1.21 -16.71
CA VAL A 93 1.21 -0.20 -16.96
C VAL A 93 -0.17 -0.54 -16.44
N GLY A 94 -0.48 -0.13 -15.19
CA GLY A 94 -1.77 -0.44 -14.59
C GLY A 94 -2.94 0.19 -15.32
N SER A 95 -2.73 1.36 -15.93
CA SER A 95 -3.79 2.13 -16.60
C SER A 95 -3.69 2.08 -18.13
N ASP A 96 -2.90 1.17 -18.72
CA ASP A 96 -2.71 1.04 -20.18
C ASP A 96 -4.02 0.69 -20.91
N ASN A 97 -4.91 -0.05 -20.27
CA ASN A 97 -6.22 -0.43 -20.82
C ASN A 97 -7.31 0.64 -20.65
N ALA A 98 -7.02 1.77 -20.01
CA ALA A 98 -8.00 2.83 -19.88
C ALA A 98 -8.17 3.56 -21.24
N PRO A 99 -9.42 3.83 -21.67
CA PRO A 99 -9.67 4.44 -22.98
C PRO A 99 -9.09 5.86 -23.05
N ALA A 100 -8.56 6.22 -24.22
CA ALA A 100 -7.97 7.54 -24.45
C ALA A 100 -8.98 8.69 -24.23
N SER A 101 -10.27 8.45 -24.49
CA SER A 101 -11.36 9.40 -24.23
C SER A 101 -11.43 9.81 -22.77
N LEU A 102 -11.25 8.87 -21.83
CA LEU A 102 -11.23 9.18 -20.40
C LEU A 102 -10.17 10.24 -20.05
N TRP A 103 -8.97 10.09 -20.60
CA TRP A 103 -7.89 11.05 -20.33
C TRP A 103 -8.16 12.42 -20.95
N GLN A 104 -8.83 12.46 -22.10
CA GLN A 104 -9.26 13.70 -22.74
C GLN A 104 -10.36 14.39 -21.93
N GLU A 105 -11.36 13.66 -21.49
CA GLU A 105 -12.47 14.17 -20.66
C GLU A 105 -11.98 14.74 -19.32
N LEU A 106 -11.10 14.02 -18.61
CA LEU A 106 -10.51 14.49 -17.38
C LEU A 106 -9.72 15.79 -17.57
N ARG A 107 -8.87 15.87 -18.61
CA ARG A 107 -8.12 17.09 -18.92
C ARG A 107 -9.02 18.25 -19.35
N ALA A 108 -10.04 17.99 -20.17
CA ALA A 108 -11.00 18.99 -20.60
C ALA A 108 -11.79 19.58 -19.43
N ALA A 109 -12.06 18.77 -18.40
CA ALA A 109 -12.69 19.23 -17.16
C ALA A 109 -11.74 20.01 -16.22
N GLY A 110 -10.44 20.10 -16.53
CA GLY A 110 -9.45 20.81 -15.73
C GLY A 110 -8.68 19.91 -14.73
N VAL A 111 -8.87 18.59 -14.76
CA VAL A 111 -8.08 17.65 -13.93
C VAL A 111 -6.64 17.62 -14.45
N GLN A 112 -5.69 17.90 -13.57
CA GLN A 112 -4.27 17.76 -13.86
C GLN A 112 -3.88 16.28 -13.81
N LEU A 113 -3.46 15.73 -14.96
CA LEU A 113 -3.13 14.32 -15.11
C LEU A 113 -1.64 14.13 -15.37
N ALA A 114 -1.01 13.25 -14.59
CA ALA A 114 0.35 12.80 -14.78
C ALA A 114 0.43 11.26 -14.86
N VAL A 115 1.29 10.75 -15.74
CA VAL A 115 1.50 9.31 -15.91
C VAL A 115 2.86 8.93 -15.36
N PHE A 116 2.84 8.06 -14.35
CA PHE A 116 4.06 7.57 -13.72
C PHE A 116 4.75 6.55 -14.63
N ARG A 117 5.99 6.86 -15.02
CA ARG A 117 6.87 6.02 -15.86
C ARG A 117 6.19 5.54 -17.14
N PRO A 118 5.95 6.42 -18.11
CA PRO A 118 5.45 6.06 -19.44
C PRO A 118 6.38 5.00 -20.07
N LEU A 119 5.78 3.96 -20.66
CA LEU A 119 6.54 2.94 -21.39
C LEU A 119 6.99 3.52 -22.74
N HIS A 120 8.27 3.83 -22.88
CA HIS A 120 8.86 4.06 -24.19
C HIS A 120 9.01 2.71 -24.91
N ARG A 121 8.24 2.51 -25.96
CA ARG A 121 8.03 1.24 -26.70
C ARG A 121 9.31 0.50 -27.14
N LEU A 122 10.47 1.17 -27.27
CA LEU A 122 11.69 0.60 -27.85
C LEU A 122 12.81 0.30 -26.85
N TRP A 123 12.83 0.92 -25.65
CA TRP A 123 13.95 0.78 -24.69
C TRP A 123 13.51 0.41 -23.28
N GLY A 124 12.21 0.28 -23.02
CA GLY A 124 11.68 0.09 -21.66
C GLY A 124 12.03 -1.23 -21.00
N LEU A 125 12.41 -2.27 -21.77
CA LEU A 125 12.77 -3.58 -21.22
C LEU A 125 14.23 -3.66 -20.75
N SER A 126 15.10 -2.80 -21.23
CA SER A 126 16.53 -2.78 -20.90
C SER A 126 16.87 -1.86 -19.71
N ASP A 127 15.96 -0.98 -19.27
CA ASP A 127 16.16 -0.13 -18.10
C ASP A 127 15.53 -0.75 -16.84
N PRO A 128 16.33 -1.25 -15.87
CA PRO A 128 15.82 -1.78 -14.61
C PRO A 128 15.00 -0.76 -13.80
N GLY A 129 15.21 0.53 -14.06
CA GLY A 129 14.44 1.62 -13.48
C GLY A 129 12.97 1.61 -13.94
N SER A 130 12.69 1.19 -15.16
CA SER A 130 11.33 1.14 -15.74
C SER A 130 10.43 0.06 -15.14
N TRP A 131 11.00 -0.93 -14.43
CA TRP A 131 10.26 -2.04 -13.81
C TRP A 131 9.58 -1.67 -12.49
N ARG A 132 9.96 -0.55 -11.89
CA ARG A 132 9.35 -0.06 -10.66
C ARG A 132 7.98 0.52 -10.93
N ARG A 133 6.92 0.02 -10.28
CA ARG A 133 5.54 0.46 -10.46
C ARG A 133 5.01 1.21 -9.25
N MET A 134 4.17 2.19 -9.49
CA MET A 134 3.44 2.90 -8.45
C MET A 134 2.21 2.07 -8.05
N HIS A 135 2.39 1.13 -7.12
CA HIS A 135 1.31 0.23 -6.72
C HIS A 135 0.50 0.74 -5.51
N MET A 136 0.81 1.91 -4.99
CA MET A 136 0.03 2.55 -3.92
C MET A 136 -1.29 3.12 -4.46
N LYS A 137 -2.31 3.18 -3.59
CA LYS A 137 -3.63 3.75 -3.84
C LYS A 137 -3.91 4.76 -2.75
N LEU A 138 -3.78 6.03 -3.10
CA LEU A 138 -3.89 7.16 -2.21
C LEU A 138 -4.86 8.18 -2.76
N CYS A 139 -5.67 8.77 -1.87
CA CYS A 139 -6.43 9.98 -2.17
C CYS A 139 -6.36 10.89 -0.96
N VAL A 140 -6.13 12.18 -1.17
CA VAL A 140 -6.18 13.19 -0.10
C VAL A 140 -7.03 14.36 -0.58
N VAL A 141 -7.99 14.75 0.26
CA VAL A 141 -8.93 15.85 0.01
C VAL A 141 -8.68 16.96 1.03
N ASP A 142 -8.50 18.17 0.54
CA ASP A 142 -8.31 19.41 1.32
C ASP A 142 -7.28 19.27 2.45
N GLU A 143 -6.25 18.42 2.23
CA GLU A 143 -5.15 18.16 3.17
C GLU A 143 -5.58 17.60 4.54
N THR A 144 -6.88 17.33 4.74
CA THR A 144 -7.48 16.94 6.03
C THR A 144 -8.05 15.55 6.06
N LEU A 145 -8.46 15.00 4.90
CA LEU A 145 -9.03 13.66 4.78
C LEU A 145 -8.19 12.84 3.79
N GLY A 146 -7.71 11.70 4.23
CA GLY A 146 -6.93 10.76 3.42
C GLY A 146 -7.63 9.41 3.23
N PHE A 147 -7.43 8.78 2.07
CA PHE A 147 -7.82 7.39 1.79
C PHE A 147 -6.57 6.62 1.40
N VAL A 148 -6.37 5.46 2.03
CA VAL A 148 -5.21 4.58 1.79
C VAL A 148 -5.69 3.12 1.79
N GLY A 149 -5.27 2.32 0.82
CA GLY A 149 -5.68 0.91 0.82
C GLY A 149 -5.12 0.07 -0.33
N GLY A 150 -5.76 -1.08 -0.54
CA GLY A 150 -5.49 -2.01 -1.63
C GLY A 150 -6.34 -1.73 -2.88
N ILE A 151 -7.49 -1.05 -2.73
CA ILE A 151 -8.53 -0.92 -3.73
C ILE A 151 -8.10 0.04 -4.85
N ASN A 152 -8.05 -0.46 -6.09
CA ASN A 152 -7.84 0.36 -7.27
C ASN A 152 -9.12 1.14 -7.66
N LEU A 153 -9.00 2.16 -8.51
CA LEU A 153 -10.14 2.84 -9.14
C LEU A 153 -10.72 1.99 -10.30
N ILE A 154 -11.21 0.82 -9.94
CA ILE A 154 -11.89 -0.14 -10.82
C ILE A 154 -13.04 -0.77 -10.05
N ASP A 155 -14.14 -1.04 -10.69
CA ASP A 155 -15.29 -1.70 -10.06
C ASP A 155 -14.90 -3.07 -9.49
N ASP A 156 -15.39 -3.41 -8.29
CA ASP A 156 -15.07 -4.68 -7.64
C ASP A 156 -15.65 -5.90 -8.39
N LEU A 157 -16.68 -5.69 -9.20
CA LEU A 157 -17.28 -6.72 -10.06
C LEU A 157 -16.58 -6.84 -11.41
N TYR A 158 -15.67 -5.91 -11.77
CA TYR A 158 -15.00 -5.92 -13.05
C TYR A 158 -13.53 -6.28 -12.94
N ASP A 159 -13.09 -7.20 -13.79
CA ASP A 159 -11.68 -7.55 -13.96
C ASP A 159 -11.23 -7.30 -15.41
N GLN A 160 -10.05 -6.72 -15.60
CA GLN A 160 -9.57 -6.37 -16.95
C GLN A 160 -9.28 -7.60 -17.83
N GLN A 161 -9.03 -8.76 -17.24
CA GLN A 161 -8.72 -10.00 -17.97
C GLN A 161 -9.92 -10.92 -18.09
N HIS A 162 -10.80 -10.93 -17.08
CA HIS A 162 -11.90 -11.88 -16.98
C HIS A 162 -13.29 -11.25 -17.19
N GLY A 163 -13.38 -9.91 -17.31
CA GLY A 163 -14.64 -9.19 -17.48
C GLY A 163 -15.44 -9.06 -16.17
N TRP A 164 -16.76 -9.04 -16.28
CA TRP A 164 -17.68 -8.90 -15.14
C TRP A 164 -17.83 -10.21 -14.37
N ALA A 165 -17.78 -10.12 -13.05
CA ALA A 165 -17.99 -11.22 -12.10
C ALA A 165 -19.31 -11.05 -11.34
N ASP A 166 -19.87 -12.18 -10.83
CA ASP A 166 -21.10 -12.17 -10.05
C ASP A 166 -20.90 -11.70 -8.60
N THR A 167 -19.67 -11.77 -8.10
CA THR A 167 -19.33 -11.44 -6.72
C THR A 167 -18.20 -10.42 -6.67
N PRO A 168 -18.34 -9.39 -5.81
CA PRO A 168 -17.33 -8.33 -5.73
C PRO A 168 -16.00 -8.84 -5.16
N ARG A 169 -14.91 -8.32 -5.70
CA ARG A 169 -13.56 -8.58 -5.22
C ARG A 169 -13.41 -8.17 -3.76
N LEU A 170 -12.79 -9.03 -2.95
CA LEU A 170 -12.51 -8.71 -1.56
C LEU A 170 -11.26 -7.86 -1.45
N ASP A 171 -11.40 -6.61 -1.02
CA ASP A 171 -10.28 -5.71 -0.71
C ASP A 171 -10.67 -4.72 0.39
N TYR A 172 -9.68 -4.01 0.93
CA TYR A 172 -9.84 -3.08 2.04
C TYR A 172 -9.09 -1.78 1.80
N ALA A 173 -9.68 -0.71 2.31
CA ALA A 173 -9.06 0.60 2.45
C ALA A 173 -9.40 1.20 3.82
N VAL A 174 -8.79 2.33 4.12
CA VAL A 174 -9.13 3.16 5.28
C VAL A 174 -9.33 4.61 4.85
N ALA A 175 -10.31 5.27 5.46
CA ALA A 175 -10.39 6.72 5.52
C ALA A 175 -9.73 7.19 6.82
N LEU A 176 -8.94 8.26 6.76
CA LEU A 176 -8.21 8.77 7.92
C LEU A 176 -8.22 10.29 7.97
N THR A 177 -8.35 10.84 9.18
CA THR A 177 -8.17 12.27 9.49
C THR A 177 -7.14 12.44 10.59
N GLY A 178 -6.67 13.67 10.79
CA GLY A 178 -5.67 13.99 11.81
C GLY A 178 -4.22 13.97 11.28
N PRO A 179 -3.23 13.98 12.17
CA PRO A 179 -1.81 14.16 11.81
C PRO A 179 -1.25 13.15 10.80
N ALA A 180 -1.83 11.94 10.73
CA ALA A 180 -1.39 10.91 9.79
C ALA A 180 -1.74 11.22 8.33
N VAL A 181 -2.58 12.22 8.03
CA VAL A 181 -2.88 12.64 6.65
C VAL A 181 -1.67 13.33 6.01
N SER A 182 -0.90 14.10 6.77
CA SER A 182 0.24 14.86 6.27
C SER A 182 1.24 13.99 5.49
N PRO A 183 1.76 12.85 6.00
CA PRO A 183 2.66 12.00 5.23
C PRO A 183 2.01 11.35 3.99
N VAL A 184 0.69 11.11 3.98
CA VAL A 184 -0.05 10.64 2.80
C VAL A 184 -0.05 11.71 1.71
N LEU A 185 -0.39 12.95 2.07
CA LEU A 185 -0.39 14.11 1.18
C LEU A 185 0.98 14.31 0.52
N HIS A 186 2.02 14.32 1.34
CA HIS A 186 3.37 14.53 0.84
C HIS A 186 3.83 13.41 -0.09
N THR A 187 3.44 12.17 0.19
CA THR A 187 3.70 11.05 -0.71
C THR A 187 2.98 11.22 -2.04
N SER A 188 1.71 11.65 -2.01
CA SER A 188 0.93 11.93 -3.22
C SER A 188 1.54 13.06 -4.05
N LYS A 189 1.94 14.18 -3.42
CA LYS A 189 2.65 15.30 -4.05
C LYS A 189 4.00 14.85 -4.66
N ALA A 190 4.77 14.03 -3.94
CA ALA A 190 6.03 13.47 -4.44
C ALA A 190 5.83 12.54 -5.66
N MET A 191 4.77 11.73 -5.68
CA MET A 191 4.44 10.90 -6.84
C MET A 191 4.03 11.76 -8.04
N TRP A 192 3.27 12.83 -7.81
CA TRP A 192 2.92 13.81 -8.82
C TRP A 192 4.16 14.43 -9.47
N THR A 193 5.07 14.99 -8.66
CA THR A 193 6.31 15.61 -9.14
C THR A 193 7.16 14.61 -9.94
N ARG A 194 7.30 13.37 -9.46
CA ARG A 194 8.03 12.33 -10.20
C ARG A 194 7.38 11.98 -11.53
N ALA A 195 6.05 11.92 -11.58
CA ALA A 195 5.32 11.60 -12.80
C ALA A 195 5.41 12.74 -13.85
N GLN A 196 5.37 13.99 -13.41
CA GLN A 196 5.44 15.15 -14.28
C GLN A 196 6.83 15.39 -14.87
N PHE A 197 7.86 15.30 -14.06
CA PHE A 197 9.20 15.73 -14.47
C PHE A 197 10.08 14.58 -14.96
N GLY A 198 9.60 13.33 -14.90
CA GLY A 198 10.33 12.16 -15.38
C GLY A 198 11.69 11.94 -14.69
N ARG A 199 11.98 12.72 -13.64
CA ARG A 199 13.28 12.81 -13.02
C ARG A 199 13.33 11.90 -11.82
N ASP A 200 14.37 11.08 -11.75
CA ASP A 200 14.71 10.42 -10.51
C ASP A 200 15.06 11.51 -9.48
N TRP A 201 14.59 11.37 -8.25
CA TRP A 201 14.93 12.23 -7.11
C TRP A 201 16.45 12.57 -7.01
N ARG A 202 17.32 11.73 -7.57
CA ARG A 202 18.75 12.02 -7.71
C ARG A 202 19.03 13.22 -8.62
N ASP A 203 18.31 13.33 -9.72
CA ASP A 203 18.51 14.41 -10.70
C ASP A 203 18.00 15.73 -10.14
N GLU A 204 16.92 15.71 -9.36
CA GLU A 204 16.38 16.87 -8.66
C GLU A 204 17.34 17.36 -7.56
N LEU A 205 17.93 16.42 -6.77
CA LEU A 205 19.00 16.74 -5.81
C LEU A 205 20.27 17.22 -6.49
N MET A 206 20.65 16.67 -7.64
CA MET A 206 21.85 17.09 -8.39
C MET A 206 21.66 18.49 -9.00
N GLN A 207 20.48 18.81 -9.53
CA GLN A 207 20.20 20.16 -10.02
C GLN A 207 20.09 21.20 -8.90
N LEU A 208 19.49 20.83 -7.76
CA LEU A 208 19.51 21.65 -6.55
C LEU A 208 20.94 21.86 -5.99
N ALA A 209 21.84 20.90 -6.23
CA ALA A 209 23.24 20.99 -5.82
C ALA A 209 24.10 21.87 -6.76
N GLN A 210 23.68 22.10 -8.01
CA GLN A 210 24.44 22.87 -9.00
C GLN A 210 24.17 24.37 -8.95
N GLU A 211 23.17 24.85 -8.19
CA GLU A 211 22.93 26.28 -8.04
C GLU A 211 23.89 26.91 -6.99
N PRO A 212 24.66 27.96 -7.33
CA PRO A 212 25.56 28.61 -6.40
C PRO A 212 24.83 29.17 -5.17
N GLY A 213 25.32 28.81 -3.97
CA GLY A 213 24.73 29.25 -2.69
C GLY A 213 23.68 28.34 -2.06
N ARG A 214 23.10 27.39 -2.80
CA ARG A 214 22.10 26.43 -2.26
C ARG A 214 22.72 25.29 -1.46
N MET A 215 23.95 24.87 -1.80
CA MET A 215 24.68 23.86 -1.01
C MET A 215 24.94 24.30 0.43
N GLN A 216 25.19 25.59 0.66
CA GLN A 216 25.29 26.10 2.02
C GLN A 216 23.97 26.08 2.76
N ARG A 217 22.83 26.39 2.09
CA ARG A 217 21.49 26.29 2.66
C ARG A 217 21.09 24.84 2.92
N LEU A 218 21.37 23.90 2.00
CA LEU A 218 21.14 22.47 2.20
C LEU A 218 22.00 21.89 3.34
N ARG A 219 23.26 22.33 3.45
CA ARG A 219 24.13 21.97 4.58
C ARG A 219 23.62 22.55 5.90
N ALA A 220 23.16 23.79 5.90
CA ALA A 220 22.56 24.43 7.08
C ALA A 220 21.26 23.74 7.48
N LEU A 221 20.39 23.41 6.53
CA LEU A 221 19.16 22.65 6.76
C LEU A 221 19.46 21.21 7.24
N TRP A 222 20.50 20.57 6.68
CA TRP A 222 20.93 19.24 7.12
C TRP A 222 21.56 19.26 8.52
N LEU A 223 22.33 20.30 8.85
CA LEU A 223 22.88 20.52 10.20
C LEU A 223 21.75 20.81 11.20
N GLN A 224 20.78 21.66 10.84
CA GLN A 224 19.63 21.96 11.68
C GLN A 224 18.72 20.73 11.87
N ALA A 225 18.49 19.92 10.82
CA ALA A 225 17.79 18.65 10.94
C ALA A 225 18.55 17.66 11.85
N ARG A 226 19.90 17.64 11.78
CA ARG A 226 20.74 16.81 12.65
C ARG A 226 20.80 17.30 14.09
N LEU A 227 20.76 18.60 14.31
CA LEU A 227 20.70 19.21 15.66
C LEU A 227 19.31 19.06 16.28
N ARG A 228 18.23 19.05 15.47
CA ARG A 228 16.86 18.79 15.94
C ARG A 228 16.53 17.30 16.10
N LEU A 229 17.45 16.38 15.73
CA LEU A 229 17.35 14.95 16.04
C LEU A 229 17.56 14.64 17.54
N HIS A 230 17.97 15.62 18.33
CA HIS A 230 17.85 15.61 19.79
C HIS A 230 16.64 16.49 20.16
N PRO A 231 15.42 15.93 20.24
CA PRO A 231 14.27 16.73 20.61
C PRO A 231 14.50 17.34 21.99
N SER A 232 14.16 18.63 22.13
CA SER A 232 14.09 19.27 23.42
C SER A 232 13.15 18.47 24.35
N GLU A 233 13.33 18.57 25.65
CA GLU A 233 12.49 17.84 26.62
C GLU A 233 11.00 18.15 26.43
N GLN A 234 10.65 19.37 26.01
CA GLN A 234 9.30 19.79 25.64
C GLN A 234 8.76 19.07 24.39
N ALA A 235 9.59 18.86 23.35
CA ALA A 235 9.20 18.10 22.18
C ALA A 235 9.01 16.60 22.53
N ARG A 236 9.81 16.06 23.46
CA ARG A 236 9.63 14.69 23.97
C ARG A 236 8.33 14.54 24.78
N LEU A 237 7.96 15.55 25.57
CA LEU A 237 6.71 15.55 26.34
C LEU A 237 5.49 15.72 25.41
N ALA A 238 5.58 16.58 24.40
CA ALA A 238 4.54 16.74 23.37
C ALA A 238 4.38 15.46 22.54
N ASP A 239 5.49 14.81 22.15
CA ASP A 239 5.48 13.51 21.48
C ASP A 239 4.90 12.40 22.39
N ALA A 240 5.21 12.40 23.69
CA ALA A 240 4.66 11.47 24.65
C ALA A 240 3.14 11.66 24.82
N ALA A 241 2.66 12.92 24.90
CA ALA A 241 1.23 13.23 24.98
C ALA A 241 0.50 12.82 23.67
N ALA A 242 1.08 13.11 22.51
CA ALA A 242 0.54 12.64 21.24
C ALA A 242 0.56 11.10 21.12
N LEU A 243 1.54 10.45 21.73
CA LEU A 243 1.64 8.99 21.79
C LEU A 243 0.59 8.35 22.71
N SER A 244 0.09 9.06 23.71
CA SER A 244 -0.98 8.61 24.61
C SER A 244 -2.39 8.90 24.09
N ALA A 245 -2.53 9.78 23.09
CA ALA A 245 -3.82 10.09 22.49
C ALA A 245 -4.45 8.84 21.81
N PRO A 246 -5.78 8.71 21.87
CA PRO A 246 -6.47 7.58 21.24
C PRO A 246 -6.24 7.55 19.72
N MET A 247 -6.47 6.38 19.11
CA MET A 247 -6.33 6.13 17.68
C MET A 247 -4.92 6.48 17.17
N ARG A 248 -3.93 5.78 17.69
CA ARG A 248 -2.54 5.92 17.20
C ARG A 248 -2.38 5.23 15.87
N CYS A 249 -1.95 5.98 14.86
CA CYS A 249 -1.63 5.39 13.57
C CYS A 249 -0.32 5.90 12.98
N ALA A 250 0.22 5.15 12.05
CA ALA A 250 1.42 5.49 11.28
C ALA A 250 1.18 5.17 9.81
N PHE A 251 1.42 6.14 8.95
CA PHE A 251 1.55 5.89 7.53
C PHE A 251 2.97 5.37 7.25
N VAL A 252 3.07 4.28 6.54
CA VAL A 252 4.35 3.65 6.17
C VAL A 252 4.39 3.39 4.67
N LEU A 253 5.51 3.66 4.06
CA LEU A 253 5.69 3.44 2.65
C LEU A 253 6.88 2.52 2.37
N ARG A 254 6.89 2.02 1.14
CA ARG A 254 8.01 1.35 0.55
C ARG A 254 8.37 2.00 -0.77
N ASP A 255 9.59 2.48 -0.89
CA ASP A 255 10.03 3.33 -2.00
C ASP A 255 11.29 2.85 -2.72
N ASN A 256 11.81 1.71 -2.53
CA ASN A 256 13.05 1.23 -3.17
C ASN A 256 14.33 2.07 -2.91
N LEU A 257 14.24 3.13 -2.07
CA LEU A 257 15.36 3.98 -1.69
C LEU A 257 15.69 3.85 -0.20
N ARG A 258 15.05 4.66 0.64
CA ARG A 258 15.27 4.69 2.08
C ARG A 258 14.33 3.78 2.85
N GLN A 259 13.09 3.64 2.38
CA GLN A 259 12.00 2.91 3.06
C GLN A 259 11.84 1.47 2.54
N ARG A 260 12.92 0.85 2.04
CA ARG A 260 12.86 -0.46 1.36
C ARG A 260 12.22 -1.58 2.16
N ARG A 261 12.32 -1.56 3.47
CA ARG A 261 11.92 -2.66 4.36
C ARG A 261 11.01 -2.20 5.50
N THR A 262 10.54 -0.97 5.48
CA THR A 262 9.81 -0.39 6.62
C THR A 262 8.52 -1.15 6.89
N ILE A 263 7.72 -1.46 5.85
CA ILE A 263 6.49 -2.26 5.97
C ILE A 263 6.83 -3.68 6.47
N GLU A 264 7.80 -4.35 5.83
CA GLU A 264 8.22 -5.72 6.21
C GLU A 264 8.72 -5.79 7.65
N GLN A 265 9.55 -4.83 8.08
CA GLN A 265 10.08 -4.79 9.44
C GLN A 265 9.00 -4.52 10.49
N ALA A 266 8.07 -3.61 10.20
CA ALA A 266 6.94 -3.33 11.08
C ALA A 266 6.04 -4.57 11.28
N THR A 267 5.77 -5.28 10.17
CA THR A 267 5.01 -6.53 10.17
C THR A 267 5.74 -7.63 10.96
N LEU A 268 7.03 -7.82 10.73
CA LEU A 268 7.84 -8.79 11.49
C LEU A 268 7.87 -8.48 12.99
N GLN A 269 8.02 -7.21 13.37
CA GLN A 269 7.98 -6.80 14.77
C GLN A 269 6.64 -7.11 15.44
N ALA A 270 5.53 -6.89 14.72
CA ALA A 270 4.20 -7.21 15.21
C ALA A 270 4.04 -8.73 15.43
N ILE A 271 4.45 -9.55 14.45
CA ILE A 271 4.40 -11.02 14.55
C ILE A 271 5.25 -11.55 15.72
N HIS A 272 6.46 -11.01 15.92
CA HIS A 272 7.32 -11.43 17.04
C HIS A 272 6.71 -11.10 18.42
N ARG A 273 5.90 -10.03 18.50
CA ARG A 273 5.25 -9.59 19.75
C ARG A 273 3.87 -10.20 19.97
N ALA A 274 3.33 -10.89 18.98
CA ALA A 274 2.02 -11.54 19.07
C ALA A 274 1.95 -12.52 20.24
N ARG A 275 0.81 -12.50 20.95
CA ARG A 275 0.55 -13.33 22.13
C ARG A 275 -0.64 -14.26 21.96
N GLU A 276 -1.67 -13.82 21.23
CA GLU A 276 -2.95 -14.53 21.12
C GLU A 276 -3.28 -14.92 19.69
N ARG A 277 -3.19 -13.96 18.75
CA ARG A 277 -3.71 -14.17 17.40
C ARG A 277 -2.97 -13.35 16.34
N ILE A 278 -2.82 -13.95 15.18
CA ILE A 278 -2.42 -13.31 13.93
C ILE A 278 -3.41 -13.73 12.86
N ASP A 279 -4.11 -12.77 12.23
CA ASP A 279 -4.88 -12.98 11.02
C ASP A 279 -4.20 -12.17 9.89
N LEU A 280 -3.76 -12.85 8.86
CA LEU A 280 -3.08 -12.28 7.70
C LEU A 280 -3.85 -12.60 6.44
N VAL A 281 -4.21 -11.58 5.68
CA VAL A 281 -4.94 -11.70 4.42
C VAL A 281 -4.11 -11.11 3.30
N THR A 282 -3.82 -11.89 2.28
CA THR A 282 -3.07 -11.44 1.10
C THR A 282 -3.37 -12.34 -0.11
N PRO A 283 -3.53 -11.78 -1.33
CA PRO A 283 -3.79 -12.60 -2.51
C PRO A 283 -2.58 -13.44 -2.89
N TYR A 284 -1.38 -12.85 -2.82
CA TYR A 284 -0.13 -13.48 -3.21
C TYR A 284 0.77 -13.67 -2.00
N PHE A 285 1.01 -14.92 -1.65
CA PHE A 285 1.78 -15.28 -0.46
C PHE A 285 3.05 -16.03 -0.85
N TYR A 286 4.12 -15.28 -1.02
CA TYR A 286 5.46 -15.83 -1.22
C TYR A 286 6.51 -15.03 -0.44
N PRO A 287 6.37 -14.95 0.90
CA PRO A 287 7.22 -14.11 1.72
C PRO A 287 8.64 -14.67 1.84
N ARG A 288 9.56 -13.80 2.21
CA ARG A 288 10.94 -14.19 2.52
C ARG A 288 10.98 -15.17 3.70
N LYS A 289 12.05 -15.96 3.78
CA LYS A 289 12.26 -16.96 4.84
C LYS A 289 12.08 -16.40 6.26
N ALA A 290 12.50 -15.14 6.50
CA ALA A 290 12.34 -14.49 7.79
C ALA A 290 10.86 -14.37 8.21
N MET A 291 9.97 -14.02 7.29
CA MET A 291 8.53 -13.90 7.55
C MET A 291 7.89 -15.27 7.82
N ARG A 292 8.22 -16.29 7.01
CA ARG A 292 7.72 -17.65 7.23
C ARG A 292 8.13 -18.18 8.59
N ARG A 293 9.43 -18.04 8.93
CA ARG A 293 9.94 -18.44 10.26
C ARG A 293 9.25 -17.68 11.41
N ALA A 294 9.00 -16.37 11.25
CA ALA A 294 8.33 -15.59 12.28
C ALA A 294 6.89 -16.07 12.52
N LEU A 295 6.15 -16.39 11.46
CA LEU A 295 4.78 -16.95 11.55
C LEU A 295 4.78 -18.33 12.21
N GLY A 296 5.68 -19.23 11.77
CA GLY A 296 5.82 -20.57 12.38
C GLY A 296 6.22 -20.47 13.87
N GLN A 297 7.20 -19.64 14.20
CA GLN A 297 7.59 -19.40 15.59
C GLN A 297 6.45 -18.82 16.43
N ALA A 298 5.61 -17.95 15.88
CA ALA A 298 4.43 -17.45 16.58
C ALA A 298 3.45 -18.59 16.87
N ALA A 299 3.15 -19.44 15.88
CA ALA A 299 2.29 -20.60 16.04
C ALA A 299 2.87 -21.60 17.07
N SER A 300 4.18 -21.89 17.02
CA SER A 300 4.87 -22.75 18.01
C SER A 300 4.84 -22.18 19.44
N ARG A 301 4.68 -20.87 19.62
CA ARG A 301 4.46 -20.25 20.93
C ARG A 301 3.00 -20.34 21.42
N GLY A 302 2.10 -20.96 20.65
CA GLY A 302 0.67 -21.07 20.97
C GLY A 302 -0.18 -19.93 20.43
N VAL A 303 0.38 -19.01 19.62
CA VAL A 303 -0.39 -17.95 18.94
C VAL A 303 -1.25 -18.58 17.86
N LYS A 304 -2.55 -18.26 17.81
CA LYS A 304 -3.43 -18.66 16.71
C LYS A 304 -3.08 -17.90 15.45
N VAL A 305 -2.39 -18.53 14.50
CA VAL A 305 -1.97 -17.92 13.23
C VAL A 305 -2.86 -18.43 12.09
N ARG A 306 -3.61 -17.54 11.46
CA ARG A 306 -4.45 -17.84 10.28
C ARG A 306 -4.01 -17.03 9.08
N LEU A 307 -3.92 -17.68 7.93
CA LEU A 307 -3.67 -17.05 6.63
C LEU A 307 -4.94 -17.19 5.79
N LEU A 308 -5.41 -16.08 5.20
CA LEU A 308 -6.46 -16.09 4.17
C LEU A 308 -5.82 -15.73 2.83
N LEU A 309 -5.79 -16.69 1.93
CA LEU A 309 -5.11 -16.62 0.65
C LEU A 309 -6.11 -16.73 -0.51
N GLN A 310 -5.67 -16.39 -1.72
CA GLN A 310 -6.48 -16.50 -2.93
C GLN A 310 -6.81 -17.96 -3.24
N GLY A 311 -8.10 -18.29 -3.31
CA GLY A 311 -8.58 -19.62 -3.68
C GLY A 311 -8.97 -19.72 -5.16
N LYS A 312 -9.48 -18.65 -5.76
CA LYS A 312 -9.70 -18.54 -7.21
C LYS A 312 -8.43 -18.01 -7.87
N ALA A 313 -7.67 -18.89 -8.52
CA ALA A 313 -6.37 -18.50 -9.10
C ALA A 313 -6.57 -17.67 -10.37
N ASP A 314 -6.35 -16.36 -10.29
CA ASP A 314 -6.13 -15.47 -11.42
C ASP A 314 -4.74 -15.70 -12.05
N PHE A 315 -3.72 -15.98 -11.21
CA PHE A 315 -2.37 -16.37 -11.65
C PHE A 315 -1.98 -17.78 -11.15
N ARG A 316 -2.19 -18.80 -11.97
CA ARG A 316 -1.94 -20.23 -11.62
C ARG A 316 -0.55 -20.47 -11.04
N ILE A 317 0.49 -19.83 -11.62
CA ILE A 317 1.88 -20.02 -11.19
C ILE A 317 2.13 -19.42 -9.80
N ALA A 318 1.56 -18.25 -9.48
CA ALA A 318 1.65 -17.65 -8.16
C ALA A 318 0.91 -18.49 -7.11
N ALA A 319 -0.27 -19.01 -7.45
CA ALA A 319 -1.01 -19.94 -6.59
C ALA A 319 -0.20 -21.24 -6.32
N MET A 320 0.38 -21.84 -7.35
CA MET A 320 1.25 -23.03 -7.18
C MET A 320 2.48 -22.74 -6.31
N ALA A 321 3.07 -21.56 -6.44
CA ALA A 321 4.19 -21.14 -5.60
C ALA A 321 3.78 -20.99 -4.13
N ALA A 322 2.62 -20.39 -3.86
CA ALA A 322 2.06 -20.27 -2.51
C ALA A 322 1.76 -21.65 -1.91
N GLN A 323 1.08 -22.53 -2.67
CA GLN A 323 0.76 -23.89 -2.24
C GLN A 323 1.99 -24.74 -1.88
N ALA A 324 3.13 -24.51 -2.56
CA ALA A 324 4.39 -25.19 -2.22
C ALA A 324 4.91 -24.86 -0.80
N LEU A 325 4.44 -23.75 -0.21
CA LEU A 325 4.81 -23.33 1.15
C LEU A 325 3.82 -23.82 2.23
N TYR A 326 2.65 -24.35 1.84
CA TYR A 326 1.59 -24.71 2.78
C TYR A 326 2.06 -25.77 3.78
N ALA A 327 2.69 -26.84 3.29
CA ALA A 327 3.16 -27.92 4.16
C ALA A 327 4.19 -27.44 5.19
N GLU A 328 5.14 -26.55 4.82
CA GLU A 328 6.12 -25.96 5.74
C GLU A 328 5.41 -25.22 6.87
N LEU A 329 4.44 -24.37 6.54
CA LEU A 329 3.74 -23.53 7.51
C LEU A 329 2.77 -24.32 8.40
N GLN A 330 2.09 -25.30 7.82
CA GLN A 330 1.14 -26.14 8.55
C GLN A 330 1.84 -27.06 9.57
N LEU A 331 3.07 -27.52 9.26
CA LEU A 331 3.91 -28.26 10.21
C LEU A 331 4.23 -27.43 11.47
N ASP A 332 4.37 -26.12 11.31
CA ASP A 332 4.57 -25.18 12.42
C ASP A 332 3.27 -24.79 13.14
N GLY A 333 2.10 -25.29 12.70
CA GLY A 333 0.79 -25.01 13.29
C GLY A 333 0.05 -23.81 12.70
N VAL A 334 0.50 -23.25 11.57
CA VAL A 334 -0.19 -22.16 10.86
C VAL A 334 -1.42 -22.70 10.12
N GLN A 335 -2.59 -22.10 10.34
CA GLN A 335 -3.83 -22.45 9.67
C GLN A 335 -3.95 -21.70 8.35
N ILE A 336 -4.20 -22.42 7.25
CA ILE A 336 -4.32 -21.86 5.91
C ILE A 336 -5.76 -21.97 5.43
N HIS A 337 -6.30 -20.88 4.94
CA HIS A 337 -7.62 -20.75 4.38
C HIS A 337 -7.54 -20.19 2.96
N GLU A 338 -8.31 -20.75 2.06
CA GLU A 338 -8.45 -20.26 0.68
C GLU A 338 -9.82 -19.61 0.49
N TYR A 339 -9.83 -18.31 0.16
CA TYR A 339 -11.04 -17.55 -0.09
C TYR A 339 -11.70 -18.01 -1.39
N GLN A 340 -12.96 -18.44 -1.33
CA GLN A 340 -13.65 -19.07 -2.45
C GLN A 340 -14.77 -18.21 -3.05
N ALA A 341 -15.30 -17.24 -2.29
CA ALA A 341 -16.47 -16.48 -2.70
C ALA A 341 -16.20 -15.59 -3.91
N ALA A 342 -15.05 -14.91 -3.96
CA ALA A 342 -14.67 -13.99 -5.03
C ALA A 342 -13.16 -13.97 -5.23
N TYR A 343 -12.67 -13.09 -6.12
CA TYR A 343 -11.24 -12.76 -6.15
C TYR A 343 -10.82 -12.03 -4.88
N LEU A 344 -9.71 -12.45 -4.30
CA LEU A 344 -9.11 -11.81 -3.14
C LEU A 344 -8.02 -10.84 -3.61
N HIS A 345 -8.10 -9.56 -3.19
CA HIS A 345 -7.05 -8.58 -3.45
C HIS A 345 -6.62 -7.83 -2.19
N ALA A 346 -7.18 -8.15 -1.02
CA ALA A 346 -6.89 -7.53 0.26
C ALA A 346 -5.45 -7.76 0.74
N LYS A 347 -4.83 -6.73 1.34
CA LYS A 347 -3.54 -6.79 2.00
C LYS A 347 -3.69 -6.20 3.39
N VAL A 348 -4.15 -7.04 4.31
CA VAL A 348 -4.42 -6.64 5.70
C VAL A 348 -3.85 -7.67 6.67
N MET A 349 -3.46 -7.21 7.83
CA MET A 349 -3.10 -8.06 8.94
C MET A 349 -3.56 -7.45 10.24
N ARG A 350 -4.07 -8.29 11.15
CA ARG A 350 -4.21 -7.92 12.56
C ARG A 350 -3.36 -8.81 13.44
N VAL A 351 -2.90 -8.25 14.55
CA VAL A 351 -2.17 -8.95 15.60
C VAL A 351 -2.80 -8.60 16.92
N ASP A 352 -3.24 -9.62 17.62
CA ASP A 352 -3.98 -9.52 18.87
C ASP A 352 -5.17 -8.54 18.74
N ASP A 353 -5.46 -7.74 19.76
CA ASP A 353 -6.52 -6.72 19.72
C ASP A 353 -5.97 -5.29 19.66
N GLU A 354 -4.68 -5.12 19.36
CA GLU A 354 -4.00 -3.83 19.50
C GLU A 354 -3.30 -3.32 18.25
N TRP A 355 -3.11 -4.16 17.23
CA TRP A 355 -2.34 -3.79 16.05
C TRP A 355 -3.00 -4.29 14.77
N ALA A 356 -3.10 -3.41 13.78
CA ALA A 356 -3.55 -3.78 12.44
C ALA A 356 -2.78 -3.01 11.38
N THR A 357 -2.71 -3.56 10.17
CA THR A 357 -2.26 -2.85 8.96
C THR A 357 -3.21 -3.08 7.81
N VAL A 358 -3.46 -2.01 7.05
CA VAL A 358 -4.24 -1.99 5.81
C VAL A 358 -3.45 -1.24 4.75
N GLY A 359 -3.35 -1.77 3.54
CA GLY A 359 -2.63 -1.07 2.48
C GLY A 359 -2.51 -1.82 1.17
N SER A 360 -1.52 -1.45 0.37
CA SER A 360 -1.29 -1.99 -0.97
C SER A 360 -0.23 -3.09 -1.04
N SER A 361 0.56 -3.30 0.03
CA SER A 361 1.76 -4.15 -0.01
C SER A 361 1.43 -5.63 0.10
N ASN A 362 1.66 -6.39 -0.98
CA ASN A 362 1.63 -7.85 -0.96
C ASN A 362 2.86 -8.44 -0.24
N LEU A 363 2.76 -9.71 0.14
CA LEU A 363 3.87 -10.49 0.69
C LEU A 363 4.51 -11.38 -0.38
N ASP A 364 4.84 -10.80 -1.52
CA ASP A 364 5.51 -11.47 -2.63
C ASP A 364 6.83 -10.74 -3.00
N PRO A 365 7.76 -11.39 -3.71
CA PRO A 365 9.06 -10.81 -4.03
C PRO A 365 8.98 -9.53 -4.87
N LEU A 366 7.93 -9.35 -5.68
CA LEU A 366 7.78 -8.19 -6.55
C LEU A 366 7.36 -6.96 -5.77
N SER A 367 6.30 -7.09 -4.97
CA SER A 367 5.93 -6.05 -4.03
C SER A 367 7.08 -5.71 -3.09
N LEU A 368 7.86 -6.73 -2.67
CA LEU A 368 8.98 -6.55 -1.77
C LEU A 368 10.29 -6.04 -2.43
N VAL A 369 10.40 -5.95 -3.75
CA VAL A 369 11.64 -5.51 -4.43
C VAL A 369 11.43 -4.34 -5.39
N LEU A 370 10.32 -4.26 -6.10
CA LEU A 370 10.13 -3.32 -7.19
C LEU A 370 9.06 -2.27 -6.95
N ASN A 371 7.91 -2.63 -6.40
CA ASN A 371 6.78 -1.73 -6.31
C ASN A 371 6.95 -0.62 -5.26
N LEU A 372 6.34 0.52 -5.52
CA LEU A 372 6.11 1.57 -4.53
C LEU A 372 4.79 1.26 -3.83
N GLU A 373 4.84 1.00 -2.53
CA GLU A 373 3.71 0.55 -1.73
C GLU A 373 3.45 1.47 -0.54
N ALA A 374 2.22 1.48 -0.06
CA ALA A 374 1.81 2.28 1.09
C ALA A 374 0.84 1.50 1.98
N ASN A 375 1.07 1.54 3.29
CA ASN A 375 0.19 0.96 4.30
C ASN A 375 -0.08 1.97 5.41
N VAL A 376 -1.22 1.82 6.06
CA VAL A 376 -1.50 2.44 7.37
C VAL A 376 -1.39 1.34 8.42
N ILE A 377 -0.67 1.63 9.50
CA ILE A 377 -0.63 0.81 10.70
C ILE A 377 -1.46 1.51 11.77
N VAL A 378 -2.42 0.81 12.35
CA VAL A 378 -3.32 1.34 13.36
C VAL A 378 -3.10 0.59 14.68
N ARG A 379 -2.96 1.36 15.77
CA ARG A 379 -2.91 0.86 17.14
C ARG A 379 -4.10 1.44 17.91
N ASP A 380 -5.23 0.80 17.72
CA ASP A 380 -6.49 1.14 18.37
C ASP A 380 -7.37 -0.10 18.48
N ARG A 381 -7.85 -0.41 19.69
CA ARG A 381 -8.65 -1.60 19.94
C ARG A 381 -10.00 -1.60 19.21
N GLY A 382 -10.63 -0.44 19.09
CA GLY A 382 -11.91 -0.31 18.39
C GLY A 382 -11.78 -0.63 16.91
N PHE A 383 -10.77 -0.04 16.26
CA PHE A 383 -10.45 -0.32 14.86
C PHE A 383 -10.07 -1.79 14.63
N VAL A 384 -9.17 -2.34 15.47
CA VAL A 384 -8.71 -3.73 15.35
C VAL A 384 -9.86 -4.73 15.55
N LYS A 385 -10.78 -4.44 16.47
CA LYS A 385 -12.01 -5.22 16.67
C LYS A 385 -12.91 -5.18 15.42
N SER A 386 -13.13 -3.99 14.84
CA SER A 386 -13.93 -3.85 13.62
C SER A 386 -13.32 -4.60 12.44
N LEU A 387 -12.01 -4.49 12.23
CA LEU A 387 -11.29 -5.29 11.22
C LEU A 387 -11.43 -6.78 11.54
N GLY A 388 -11.27 -7.18 12.80
CA GLY A 388 -11.43 -8.57 13.21
C GLY A 388 -12.80 -9.16 12.87
N GLN A 389 -13.88 -8.41 13.10
CA GLN A 389 -15.23 -8.83 12.75
C GLN A 389 -15.43 -9.01 11.23
N ALA A 390 -14.88 -8.07 10.45
CA ALA A 390 -14.91 -8.20 9.00
C ALA A 390 -14.12 -9.44 8.52
N LEU A 391 -12.94 -9.69 9.09
CA LEU A 391 -12.11 -10.84 8.75
C LEU A 391 -12.77 -12.18 9.15
N GLU A 392 -13.49 -12.25 10.28
CA GLU A 392 -14.24 -13.48 10.63
C GLU A 392 -15.30 -13.80 9.56
N THR A 393 -15.99 -12.80 9.02
CA THR A 393 -16.93 -12.99 7.90
C THR A 393 -16.20 -13.51 6.65
N ASP A 394 -15.01 -13.01 6.35
CA ASP A 394 -14.22 -13.45 5.19
C ASP A 394 -13.67 -14.88 5.39
N PHE A 395 -13.22 -15.21 6.58
CA PHE A 395 -12.79 -16.58 6.93
C PHE A 395 -13.94 -17.57 6.85
N ALA A 396 -15.16 -17.17 7.23
CA ALA A 396 -16.36 -18.03 7.11
C ALA A 396 -16.69 -18.39 5.66
N GLN A 397 -16.29 -17.55 4.68
CA GLN A 397 -16.47 -17.78 3.24
C GLN A 397 -15.26 -18.47 2.58
N SER A 398 -14.35 -19.00 3.38
CA SER A 398 -13.12 -19.65 2.92
C SER A 398 -13.16 -21.16 3.16
N ARG A 399 -12.33 -21.86 2.39
CA ARG A 399 -12.06 -23.28 2.61
C ARG A 399 -10.82 -23.43 3.47
N HIS A 400 -10.91 -24.10 4.61
CA HIS A 400 -9.74 -24.50 5.37
C HIS A 400 -8.95 -25.56 4.61
N VAL A 401 -7.66 -25.34 4.41
CA VAL A 401 -6.77 -26.28 3.76
C VAL A 401 -6.26 -27.28 4.80
N VAL A 402 -6.76 -28.51 4.72
CA VAL A 402 -6.32 -29.59 5.61
C VAL A 402 -4.84 -29.91 5.35
N PRO A 403 -4.03 -30.07 6.40
CA PRO A 403 -2.63 -30.48 6.23
C PRO A 403 -2.54 -31.80 5.45
N HIS A 404 -1.72 -31.78 4.41
CA HIS A 404 -1.43 -33.02 3.67
C HIS A 404 -0.36 -33.79 4.42
N GLU A 405 -0.67 -35.05 4.82
CA GLU A 405 0.30 -35.90 5.48
C GLU A 405 1.45 -36.25 4.52
N PRO A 406 2.71 -35.85 4.83
CA PRO A 406 3.86 -36.09 3.92
C PRO A 406 4.17 -37.56 3.71
N ALA A 407 3.64 -38.46 4.55
CA ALA A 407 3.92 -39.90 4.54
C ALA A 407 3.38 -40.61 3.28
N SER A 408 2.40 -40.04 2.56
CA SER A 408 1.79 -40.64 1.37
C SER A 408 2.47 -40.25 0.06
N ASP A 409 3.41 -39.31 0.07
CA ASP A 409 4.02 -38.80 -1.14
C ASP A 409 5.25 -39.57 -1.57
N GLY A 410 5.15 -40.27 -2.69
CA GLY A 410 6.28 -40.87 -3.37
C GLY A 410 7.37 -39.84 -3.73
N VAL A 411 8.61 -40.33 -3.93
CA VAL A 411 9.78 -39.50 -4.29
C VAL A 411 9.49 -38.59 -5.51
N VAL A 412 8.72 -39.09 -6.47
CA VAL A 412 8.33 -38.35 -7.68
C VAL A 412 7.47 -37.15 -7.37
N ALA A 413 6.52 -37.26 -6.43
CA ALA A 413 5.66 -36.15 -6.02
C ALA A 413 6.44 -35.04 -5.29
N ARG A 414 7.44 -35.44 -4.47
CA ARG A 414 8.36 -34.52 -3.79
C ARG A 414 9.26 -33.77 -4.78
N LEU A 415 9.81 -34.46 -5.75
CA LEU A 415 10.63 -33.87 -6.82
C LEU A 415 9.81 -32.93 -7.70
N ARG A 416 8.59 -33.31 -8.08
CA ARG A 416 7.65 -32.45 -8.84
C ARG A 416 7.31 -31.18 -8.09
N ARG A 417 7.03 -31.25 -6.78
CA ARG A 417 6.77 -30.05 -5.96
C ARG A 417 7.99 -29.13 -5.87
N ARG A 418 9.19 -29.68 -5.68
CA ARG A 418 10.44 -28.89 -5.68
C ARG A 418 10.69 -28.24 -7.03
N PHE A 419 10.45 -28.95 -8.12
CA PHE A 419 10.59 -28.42 -9.47
C PHE A 419 9.58 -27.29 -9.74
N VAL A 420 8.30 -27.50 -9.38
CA VAL A 420 7.25 -26.47 -9.50
C VAL A 420 7.59 -25.24 -8.67
N ALA A 421 8.04 -25.41 -7.44
CA ALA A 421 8.47 -24.30 -6.58
C ALA A 421 9.66 -23.54 -7.20
N MET A 422 10.62 -24.23 -7.79
CA MET A 422 11.78 -23.63 -8.45
C MET A 422 11.36 -22.86 -9.72
N VAL A 423 10.50 -23.44 -10.56
CA VAL A 423 9.95 -22.79 -11.77
C VAL A 423 9.12 -21.57 -11.38
N ALA A 424 8.26 -21.67 -10.37
CA ALA A 424 7.47 -20.56 -9.87
C ALA A 424 8.37 -19.45 -9.30
N GLN A 425 9.45 -19.77 -8.59
CA GLN A 425 10.43 -18.78 -8.14
C GLN A 425 11.14 -18.09 -9.31
N ALA A 426 11.57 -18.84 -10.30
CA ALA A 426 12.21 -18.30 -11.49
C ALA A 426 11.24 -17.40 -12.26
N TYR A 427 9.99 -17.84 -12.43
CA TYR A 427 8.95 -17.06 -13.08
C TYR A 427 8.63 -15.76 -12.31
N LEU A 428 8.44 -15.80 -10.99
CA LEU A 428 8.20 -14.62 -10.17
C LEU A 428 9.37 -13.63 -10.23
N ARG A 429 10.60 -14.10 -10.33
CA ARG A 429 11.77 -13.26 -10.57
C ARG A 429 11.77 -12.62 -11.95
N LEU A 430 11.40 -13.39 -12.99
CA LEU A 430 11.37 -12.93 -14.37
C LEU A 430 10.15 -12.05 -14.66
N ALA A 431 8.96 -12.40 -14.16
CA ALA A 431 7.75 -11.62 -14.32
C ALA A 431 7.86 -10.26 -13.61
N GLY A 432 8.58 -10.21 -12.47
CA GLY A 432 8.98 -8.96 -11.85
C GLY A 432 9.83 -8.09 -12.74
N ALA A 433 10.61 -8.69 -13.59
CA ALA A 433 11.38 -7.98 -14.59
C ALA A 433 10.53 -7.45 -15.76
N THR A 434 9.42 -8.10 -16.09
CA THR A 434 8.61 -7.76 -17.27
C THR A 434 7.35 -6.95 -16.98
N GLY A 435 7.02 -6.72 -15.69
CA GLY A 435 5.88 -5.87 -15.28
C GLY A 435 4.48 -6.41 -15.67
N ARG A 436 4.38 -7.68 -16.03
CA ARG A 436 3.11 -8.35 -16.36
C ARG A 436 2.54 -9.05 -15.13
N TYR A 437 1.67 -8.34 -14.42
CA TYR A 437 0.71 -8.85 -13.43
C TYR A 437 -0.65 -8.24 -13.65
#